data_97577f5eb37794b01f0e7ef4d24c608f
#
_entry.id   97577f5eb37794b01f0e7ef4d24c608f
#
_cell.length_a   1.000
_cell.length_b   1.000
_cell.length_c   1.000
_cell.angle_alpha   90.00
_cell.angle_beta   90.00
_cell.angle_gamma   90.00
#
_symmetry.space_group_name_H-M   'P 1'
#
loop_
_entity.id
_entity.type
_entity.pdbx_description
1 polymer ?
#
loop_
_entity_poly.entity_id
_entity_poly.type
_entity_poly.pdbx_seq_one_letter_code
_entity_poly.pdbx_strand_id
1 'polypeptide(L)'
;MASKKKAVKSIAPKKAKPTRSRLKKTAKSSAAKALKPQVKKISKAKKAVQPDAEQKEQLISSEVVFEGPLFRVLHDKLIEPGGKHSERDIVRHHGSVVILALDSTKNKRDPWIVIERQYRHAVGRFLWELPAGKLEAGEDALAGAKRELAEETGYQAKKWKPLVEYFGSPGFLGESMKVFVAEGLVAGEAHPEDDEQIEFRLVKLSEAVKLIEKGAILDGKTLTSVLLYARKVAGKHK
;
A
#
# COMPACT_ATOMS: atom_id res chain seq x y z
N MET A 1 15.77 -3.86 -59.73
CA MET A 1 16.56 -2.89 -58.94
C MET A 1 16.82 -3.47 -57.56
N ALA A 2 18.06 -3.83 -57.28
CA ALA A 2 18.48 -4.57 -56.09
C ALA A 2 18.77 -3.61 -54.93
N SER A 3 18.12 -3.77 -53.78
CA SER A 3 18.40 -2.99 -52.57
C SER A 3 19.37 -3.76 -51.67
N LYS A 4 20.52 -3.13 -51.41
CA LYS A 4 21.64 -3.65 -50.61
C LYS A 4 21.32 -3.64 -49.13
N LYS A 5 21.33 -4.81 -48.45
CA LYS A 5 21.35 -4.96 -47.01
C LYS A 5 22.73 -4.60 -46.46
N LYS A 6 22.81 -3.58 -45.60
CA LYS A 6 24.02 -3.28 -44.79
C LYS A 6 23.98 -4.12 -43.51
N ALA A 7 25.02 -4.92 -43.30
CA ALA A 7 25.27 -5.66 -42.10
C ALA A 7 25.80 -4.73 -40.99
N VAL A 8 25.20 -4.79 -39.80
CA VAL A 8 25.65 -4.13 -38.58
C VAL A 8 26.58 -5.07 -37.84
N LYS A 9 27.85 -4.70 -37.68
CA LYS A 9 28.87 -5.44 -36.89
C LYS A 9 28.61 -5.24 -35.42
N SER A 10 28.47 -6.34 -34.66
CA SER A 10 28.43 -6.35 -33.21
C SER A 10 29.82 -6.10 -32.63
N ILE A 11 29.92 -5.14 -31.71
CA ILE A 11 31.14 -4.85 -30.96
C ILE A 11 30.99 -5.50 -29.58
N ALA A 12 31.83 -6.51 -29.30
CA ALA A 12 31.91 -7.16 -27.99
C ALA A 12 32.69 -6.29 -26.97
N PRO A 13 32.31 -6.23 -25.68
CA PRO A 13 33.06 -5.47 -24.68
C PRO A 13 34.31 -6.20 -24.20
N LYS A 14 35.45 -5.49 -24.18
CA LYS A 14 36.75 -5.96 -23.65
C LYS A 14 36.70 -6.09 -22.13
N LYS A 15 37.13 -7.26 -21.62
CA LYS A 15 37.33 -7.54 -20.20
C LYS A 15 38.48 -6.70 -19.62
N ALA A 16 38.21 -5.88 -18.61
CA ALA A 16 39.19 -5.20 -17.81
C ALA A 16 39.69 -6.13 -16.67
N LYS A 17 41.02 -6.21 -16.50
CA LYS A 17 41.70 -6.95 -15.41
C LYS A 17 41.69 -6.12 -14.14
N PRO A 18 41.57 -6.74 -12.93
CA PRO A 18 41.63 -6.00 -11.68
C PRO A 18 43.09 -5.73 -11.27
N THR A 19 43.43 -4.47 -11.02
CA THR A 19 44.68 -4.03 -10.38
C THR A 19 44.56 -4.19 -8.86
N ARG A 20 45.41 -5.01 -8.27
CA ARG A 20 45.61 -5.14 -6.81
C ARG A 20 46.34 -3.91 -6.30
N SER A 21 45.70 -3.04 -5.54
CA SER A 21 46.34 -2.04 -4.71
C SER A 21 46.46 -2.57 -3.27
N ARG A 22 47.73 -2.52 -2.80
CA ARG A 22 48.19 -3.02 -1.51
C ARG A 22 48.05 -1.92 -0.47
N LEU A 23 47.00 -1.94 0.35
CA LEU A 23 46.80 -1.01 1.47
C LEU A 23 47.42 -1.62 2.75
N LYS A 24 48.38 -0.89 3.30
CA LYS A 24 49.08 -1.18 4.57
C LYS A 24 48.11 -1.06 5.76
N LYS A 25 48.14 -2.09 6.62
CA LYS A 25 47.49 -2.09 7.92
C LYS A 25 48.18 -1.08 8.84
N THR A 26 47.43 -0.11 9.36
CA THR A 26 47.76 0.56 10.62
C THR A 26 46.59 0.33 11.57
N ALA A 27 46.80 -0.55 12.52
CA ALA A 27 45.91 -0.78 13.64
C ALA A 27 46.10 0.37 14.64
N LYS A 28 45.01 1.12 14.90
CA LYS A 28 44.89 1.87 16.16
C LYS A 28 43.56 1.48 16.81
N SER A 29 43.72 0.81 17.92
CA SER A 29 42.70 0.47 18.91
C SER A 29 42.07 1.76 19.43
N SER A 30 40.75 1.89 19.24
CA SER A 30 39.93 2.80 20.06
C SER A 30 38.73 2.00 20.58
N ALA A 31 38.71 1.86 21.90
CA ALA A 31 37.69 1.15 22.65
C ALA A 31 36.29 1.74 22.35
N ALA A 32 35.47 1.00 21.66
CA ALA A 32 34.05 1.31 21.48
C ALA A 32 33.32 1.09 22.83
N LYS A 33 33.01 2.18 23.50
CA LYS A 33 32.10 2.20 24.67
C LYS A 33 30.74 1.80 24.19
N ALA A 34 30.27 0.59 24.52
CA ALA A 34 28.94 0.09 24.22
C ALA A 34 27.89 1.00 24.88
N LEU A 35 27.13 1.75 24.08
CA LEU A 35 25.92 2.41 24.54
C LEU A 35 24.87 1.33 24.79
N LYS A 36 24.54 1.07 26.06
CA LYS A 36 23.38 0.26 26.42
C LYS A 36 22.13 1.02 26.00
N PRO A 37 21.18 0.40 25.24
CA PRO A 37 19.94 1.06 24.91
C PRO A 37 19.11 1.24 26.18
N GLN A 38 18.87 2.50 26.57
CA GLN A 38 17.88 2.82 27.60
C GLN A 38 16.48 2.62 27.01
N VAL A 39 15.92 1.44 27.15
CA VAL A 39 14.49 1.21 26.90
C VAL A 39 13.71 1.88 28.03
N LYS A 40 13.32 3.13 27.84
CA LYS A 40 12.29 3.74 28.72
C LYS A 40 11.02 2.92 28.59
N LYS A 41 10.55 2.34 29.70
CA LYS A 41 9.25 1.67 29.78
C LYS A 41 8.18 2.68 29.37
N ILE A 42 7.61 2.46 28.20
CA ILE A 42 6.41 3.19 27.76
C ILE A 42 5.29 2.67 28.65
N SER A 43 4.90 3.46 29.64
CA SER A 43 3.75 3.20 30.49
C SER A 43 2.50 3.04 29.63
N LYS A 44 1.63 2.11 30.01
CA LYS A 44 0.36 1.77 29.35
C LYS A 44 -0.48 3.03 29.11
N ALA A 45 -0.34 3.66 27.95
CA ALA A 45 -1.23 4.69 27.50
C ALA A 45 -2.50 4.05 26.92
N LYS A 46 -3.47 3.79 27.80
CA LYS A 46 -4.88 3.65 27.40
C LYS A 46 -5.47 5.06 27.29
N LYS A 47 -5.12 5.80 26.26
CA LYS A 47 -5.93 6.88 25.73
C LYS A 47 -5.75 6.83 24.22
N ALA A 48 -6.85 6.69 23.49
CA ALA A 48 -6.87 7.05 22.09
C ALA A 48 -6.31 8.48 22.01
N VAL A 49 -5.28 8.66 21.19
CA VAL A 49 -4.79 10.00 20.87
C VAL A 49 -5.97 10.69 20.20
N GLN A 50 -6.68 11.53 20.94
CA GLN A 50 -7.64 12.46 20.33
C GLN A 50 -6.81 13.41 19.47
N PRO A 51 -7.21 13.71 18.24
CA PRO A 51 -6.54 14.75 17.46
C PRO A 51 -6.59 16.04 18.28
N ASP A 52 -5.43 16.66 18.48
CA ASP A 52 -5.32 17.96 19.16
C ASP A 52 -6.27 18.94 18.49
N ALA A 53 -7.29 19.37 19.22
CA ALA A 53 -8.34 20.26 18.71
C ALA A 53 -7.84 21.71 18.51
N GLU A 54 -6.56 22.01 18.70
CA GLU A 54 -6.13 23.35 19.00
C GLU A 54 -5.38 24.13 17.91
N GLN A 55 -4.99 23.52 16.80
CA GLN A 55 -4.36 24.33 15.73
C GLN A 55 -4.76 23.76 14.36
N LYS A 56 -5.74 24.42 13.73
CA LYS A 56 -6.07 24.15 12.33
C LYS A 56 -5.21 25.03 11.44
N GLU A 57 -4.78 24.47 10.31
CA GLU A 57 -4.20 25.24 9.23
C GLU A 57 -5.23 26.29 8.75
N GLN A 58 -4.75 27.42 8.25
CA GLN A 58 -5.56 28.41 7.56
C GLN A 58 -5.18 28.41 6.07
N LEU A 59 -6.09 27.95 5.23
CA LEU A 59 -5.94 28.05 3.78
C LEU A 59 -6.07 29.49 3.35
N ILE A 60 -5.05 30.04 2.66
CA ILE A 60 -5.05 31.41 2.10
C ILE A 60 -5.58 31.37 0.67
N SER A 61 -5.06 30.47 -0.15
CA SER A 61 -5.51 30.24 -1.54
C SER A 61 -5.22 28.80 -1.98
N SER A 62 -6.00 28.33 -2.95
CA SER A 62 -5.85 27.03 -3.58
C SER A 62 -6.03 27.20 -5.07
N GLU A 63 -5.09 26.70 -5.85
CA GLU A 63 -5.11 26.70 -7.31
C GLU A 63 -5.07 25.25 -7.83
N VAL A 64 -5.96 24.90 -8.76
CA VAL A 64 -5.92 23.59 -9.44
C VAL A 64 -4.88 23.69 -10.54
N VAL A 65 -3.74 23.00 -10.37
CA VAL A 65 -2.65 22.98 -11.37
C VAL A 65 -2.74 21.77 -12.32
N PHE A 66 -3.51 20.74 -11.93
CA PHE A 66 -3.85 19.60 -12.80
C PHE A 66 -5.21 19.04 -12.39
N GLU A 67 -6.04 18.69 -13.35
CA GLU A 67 -7.31 17.99 -13.15
C GLU A 67 -7.43 16.81 -14.11
N GLY A 68 -7.51 15.61 -13.56
CA GLY A 68 -7.67 14.36 -14.27
C GLY A 68 -8.90 13.58 -13.77
N PRO A 69 -9.24 12.46 -14.43
CA PRO A 69 -10.41 11.65 -14.05
C PRO A 69 -10.25 10.99 -12.67
N LEU A 70 -9.02 10.71 -12.23
CA LEU A 70 -8.74 10.01 -10.99
C LEU A 70 -8.46 10.96 -9.82
N PHE A 71 -7.71 12.03 -10.05
CA PHE A 71 -7.27 12.95 -9.01
C PHE A 71 -7.05 14.37 -9.55
N ARG A 72 -6.97 15.31 -8.62
CA ARG A 72 -6.54 16.69 -8.90
C ARG A 72 -5.26 17.00 -8.14
N VAL A 73 -4.42 17.85 -8.72
CA VAL A 73 -3.26 18.43 -8.01
C VAL A 73 -3.57 19.88 -7.74
N LEU A 74 -3.42 20.26 -6.48
CA LEU A 74 -3.63 21.62 -6.00
C LEU A 74 -2.31 22.21 -5.54
N HIS A 75 -2.12 23.53 -5.84
CA HIS A 75 -1.09 24.35 -5.23
C HIS A 75 -1.74 25.22 -4.17
N ASP A 76 -1.51 24.87 -2.90
CA ASP A 76 -2.13 25.52 -1.74
C ASP A 76 -1.13 26.47 -1.07
N LYS A 77 -1.57 27.70 -0.78
CA LYS A 77 -0.87 28.63 0.11
C LYS A 77 -1.63 28.67 1.45
N LEU A 78 -0.91 28.43 2.53
CA LEU A 78 -1.54 28.29 3.84
C LEU A 78 -0.67 28.81 4.98
N ILE A 79 -1.31 29.00 6.12
CA ILE A 79 -0.63 29.17 7.39
C ILE A 79 -0.72 27.83 8.12
N GLU A 80 0.43 27.20 8.36
CA GLU A 80 0.53 25.93 9.09
C GLU A 80 0.05 26.09 10.54
N PRO A 81 -0.37 25.00 11.20
CA PRO A 81 -0.46 24.98 12.64
C PRO A 81 0.84 25.48 13.26
N GLY A 82 0.78 26.58 14.07
CA GLY A 82 1.96 27.26 14.58
C GLY A 82 2.33 28.58 13.88
N GLY A 83 1.53 29.01 12.88
CA GLY A 83 1.59 30.36 12.31
C GLY A 83 2.61 30.59 11.18
N LYS A 84 3.26 29.52 10.70
CA LYS A 84 4.23 29.63 9.60
C LYS A 84 3.54 29.60 8.23
N HIS A 85 3.82 30.58 7.37
CA HIS A 85 3.38 30.56 5.98
C HIS A 85 4.12 29.47 5.21
N SER A 86 3.38 28.69 4.40
CA SER A 86 3.92 27.62 3.56
C SER A 86 3.14 27.47 2.27
N GLU A 87 3.75 26.80 1.30
CA GLU A 87 3.11 26.37 0.06
C GLU A 87 3.21 24.84 -0.03
N ARG A 88 2.15 24.21 -0.54
CA ARG A 88 2.04 22.75 -0.67
C ARG A 88 1.44 22.36 -2.01
N ASP A 89 2.11 21.43 -2.70
CA ASP A 89 1.52 20.74 -3.83
C ASP A 89 0.91 19.45 -3.29
N ILE A 90 -0.40 19.32 -3.43
CA ILE A 90 -1.15 18.19 -2.88
C ILE A 90 -2.01 17.50 -3.92
N VAL A 91 -2.13 16.19 -3.81
CA VAL A 91 -3.03 15.36 -4.63
C VAL A 91 -4.32 15.15 -3.85
N ARG A 92 -5.46 15.60 -4.41
CA ARG A 92 -6.80 15.33 -3.87
C ARG A 92 -7.38 14.11 -4.57
N HIS A 93 -7.83 13.16 -3.75
CA HIS A 93 -8.44 11.90 -4.15
C HIS A 93 -9.67 11.62 -3.28
N HIS A 94 -10.68 10.92 -3.83
CA HIS A 94 -11.92 10.64 -3.09
C HIS A 94 -11.75 9.58 -1.99
N GLY A 95 -10.61 8.90 -1.96
CA GLY A 95 -10.33 7.78 -1.09
C GLY A 95 -10.54 6.44 -1.80
N SER A 96 -10.12 5.37 -1.14
CA SER A 96 -10.23 4.00 -1.67
C SER A 96 -10.69 3.05 -0.59
N VAL A 97 -11.29 1.95 -1.01
CA VAL A 97 -11.65 0.82 -0.17
C VAL A 97 -10.73 -0.35 -0.44
N VAL A 98 -10.43 -1.13 0.58
CA VAL A 98 -9.60 -2.34 0.51
C VAL A 98 -10.36 -3.47 1.20
N ILE A 99 -10.45 -4.63 0.58
CA ILE A 99 -11.26 -5.72 1.05
C ILE A 99 -10.40 -6.93 1.43
N LEU A 100 -10.32 -7.23 2.72
CA LEU A 100 -9.78 -8.50 3.20
C LEU A 100 -10.91 -9.53 3.22
N ALA A 101 -11.14 -10.17 2.08
CA ALA A 101 -12.18 -11.17 1.89
C ALA A 101 -11.70 -12.54 2.40
N LEU A 102 -12.43 -13.12 3.37
CA LEU A 102 -12.03 -14.30 4.12
C LEU A 102 -12.97 -15.48 3.91
N ASP A 103 -12.41 -16.65 3.59
CA ASP A 103 -13.07 -17.94 3.80
C ASP A 103 -12.48 -18.63 5.04
N SER A 104 -13.21 -18.59 6.13
CA SER A 104 -12.86 -19.20 7.42
C SER A 104 -13.59 -20.54 7.67
N THR A 105 -14.29 -21.08 6.67
CA THR A 105 -15.13 -22.30 6.83
C THR A 105 -14.31 -23.50 7.26
N LYS A 106 -13.11 -23.69 6.69
CA LYS A 106 -12.22 -24.81 6.97
C LYS A 106 -11.30 -24.57 8.17
N ASN A 107 -10.84 -23.33 8.37
CA ASN A 107 -9.93 -22.99 9.47
C ASN A 107 -10.06 -21.51 9.87
N LYS A 108 -10.62 -21.26 11.05
CA LYS A 108 -10.79 -19.90 11.58
C LYS A 108 -9.48 -19.23 12.02
N ARG A 109 -8.43 -20.02 12.32
CA ARG A 109 -7.13 -19.49 12.76
C ARG A 109 -6.21 -19.14 11.59
N ASP A 110 -6.40 -19.82 10.47
CA ASP A 110 -5.66 -19.60 9.22
C ASP A 110 -6.63 -19.64 8.04
N PRO A 111 -7.50 -18.61 7.91
CA PRO A 111 -8.49 -18.54 6.84
C PRO A 111 -7.81 -18.38 5.49
N TRP A 112 -8.52 -18.78 4.43
CA TRP A 112 -8.16 -18.40 3.09
C TRP A 112 -8.54 -16.93 2.86
N ILE A 113 -7.69 -16.20 2.16
CA ILE A 113 -7.94 -14.83 1.74
C ILE A 113 -7.93 -14.74 0.22
N VAL A 114 -8.74 -13.87 -0.34
CA VAL A 114 -8.71 -13.54 -1.76
C VAL A 114 -7.56 -12.55 -1.97
N ILE A 115 -6.68 -12.87 -2.92
CA ILE A 115 -5.69 -11.93 -3.47
C ILE A 115 -5.84 -11.91 -4.97
N GLU A 116 -5.54 -10.79 -5.57
CA GLU A 116 -5.59 -10.56 -7.01
C GLU A 116 -4.24 -10.13 -7.55
N ARG A 117 -4.05 -10.29 -8.86
CA ARG A 117 -2.87 -9.86 -9.57
C ARG A 117 -3.26 -8.88 -10.66
N GLN A 118 -2.80 -7.64 -10.52
CA GLN A 118 -3.11 -6.56 -11.44
C GLN A 118 -1.83 -5.85 -11.92
N TYR A 119 -1.82 -5.39 -13.18
CA TYR A 119 -0.74 -4.57 -13.69
C TYR A 119 -0.89 -3.14 -13.20
N ARG A 120 0.14 -2.63 -12.53
CA ARG A 120 0.17 -1.24 -12.04
C ARG A 120 1.16 -0.43 -12.86
N HIS A 121 0.62 0.34 -13.80
CA HIS A 121 1.42 1.15 -14.74
C HIS A 121 2.41 2.08 -14.02
N ALA A 122 2.01 2.71 -12.93
CA ALA A 122 2.84 3.61 -12.15
C ALA A 122 4.15 2.99 -11.63
N VAL A 123 4.16 1.67 -11.40
CA VAL A 123 5.35 0.92 -10.97
C VAL A 123 5.88 -0.04 -12.04
N GLY A 124 5.25 -0.07 -13.22
CA GLY A 124 5.69 -0.80 -14.40
C GLY A 124 5.66 -2.33 -14.28
N ARG A 125 4.80 -2.89 -13.41
CA ARG A 125 4.73 -4.34 -13.21
C ARG A 125 3.43 -4.83 -12.60
N PHE A 126 3.22 -6.16 -12.64
CA PHE A 126 2.15 -6.81 -11.91
C PHE A 126 2.46 -6.89 -10.42
N LEU A 127 1.46 -6.61 -9.59
CA LEU A 127 1.51 -6.78 -8.14
C LEU A 127 0.44 -7.78 -7.69
N TRP A 128 0.72 -8.49 -6.59
CA TRP A 128 -0.28 -9.24 -5.84
C TRP A 128 -0.86 -8.33 -4.76
N GLU A 129 -2.18 -8.16 -4.78
CA GLU A 129 -2.91 -7.18 -3.98
C GLU A 129 -4.15 -7.79 -3.34
N LEU A 130 -4.73 -7.12 -2.36
CA LEU A 130 -6.11 -7.38 -1.95
C LEU A 130 -7.06 -6.64 -2.91
N PRO A 131 -8.27 -7.16 -3.15
CA PRO A 131 -9.32 -6.43 -3.88
C PRO A 131 -9.49 -5.03 -3.32
N ALA A 132 -9.50 -4.02 -4.19
CA ALA A 132 -9.51 -2.63 -3.78
C ALA A 132 -9.85 -1.69 -4.94
N GLY A 133 -10.69 -0.72 -4.70
CA GLY A 133 -11.01 0.29 -5.70
C GLY A 133 -11.24 1.67 -5.13
N LYS A 134 -11.39 2.63 -6.03
CA LYS A 134 -11.67 4.03 -5.71
C LYS A 134 -13.11 4.21 -5.25
N LEU A 135 -13.32 5.14 -4.33
CA LEU A 135 -14.66 5.61 -4.02
C LEU A 135 -15.14 6.64 -5.05
N GLU A 136 -16.36 6.53 -5.46
CA GLU A 136 -17.02 7.57 -6.21
C GLU A 136 -17.33 8.79 -5.32
N ALA A 137 -17.59 9.94 -5.94
CA ALA A 137 -17.88 11.17 -5.20
C ALA A 137 -19.15 10.99 -4.34
N GLY A 138 -19.00 11.02 -3.01
CA GLY A 138 -20.10 10.87 -2.06
C GLY A 138 -20.54 9.42 -1.81
N GLU A 139 -19.84 8.43 -2.37
CA GLU A 139 -20.14 7.01 -2.15
C GLU A 139 -19.89 6.60 -0.70
N ASP A 140 -20.81 5.83 -0.12
CA ASP A 140 -20.60 5.16 1.16
C ASP A 140 -19.49 4.10 1.03
N ALA A 141 -18.53 4.14 1.93
CA ALA A 141 -17.35 3.27 1.85
C ALA A 141 -17.67 1.77 1.91
N LEU A 142 -18.71 1.36 2.65
CA LEU A 142 -19.12 -0.04 2.70
C LEU A 142 -19.85 -0.44 1.40
N ALA A 143 -20.60 0.47 0.80
CA ALA A 143 -21.24 0.24 -0.49
C ALA A 143 -20.16 0.05 -1.58
N GLY A 144 -19.17 0.94 -1.65
CA GLY A 144 -18.02 0.82 -2.55
C GLY A 144 -17.26 -0.48 -2.34
N ALA A 145 -16.97 -0.87 -1.10
CA ALA A 145 -16.29 -2.13 -0.82
C ALA A 145 -17.04 -3.38 -1.28
N LYS A 146 -18.39 -3.35 -1.22
CA LYS A 146 -19.23 -4.45 -1.72
C LYS A 146 -19.26 -4.49 -3.25
N ARG A 147 -19.30 -3.33 -3.89
CA ARG A 147 -19.28 -3.19 -5.34
C ARG A 147 -17.95 -3.72 -5.88
N GLU A 148 -16.80 -3.21 -5.40
CA GLU A 148 -15.47 -3.61 -5.85
C GLU A 148 -15.21 -5.12 -5.66
N LEU A 149 -15.57 -5.69 -4.49
CA LEU A 149 -15.41 -7.14 -4.30
C LEU A 149 -16.19 -7.95 -5.33
N ALA A 150 -17.41 -7.52 -5.67
CA ALA A 150 -18.23 -8.24 -6.63
C ALA A 150 -17.73 -8.06 -8.07
N GLU A 151 -17.31 -6.86 -8.45
CA GLU A 151 -16.79 -6.55 -9.80
C GLU A 151 -15.50 -7.28 -10.09
N GLU A 152 -14.48 -7.17 -9.22
CA GLU A 152 -13.16 -7.74 -9.43
C GLU A 152 -13.11 -9.27 -9.27
N THR A 153 -13.91 -9.83 -8.36
CA THR A 153 -13.76 -11.24 -7.97
C THR A 153 -15.03 -12.08 -8.12
N GLY A 154 -16.16 -11.46 -8.37
CA GLY A 154 -17.47 -12.13 -8.34
C GLY A 154 -17.95 -12.53 -6.94
N TYR A 155 -17.14 -12.37 -5.90
CA TYR A 155 -17.56 -12.72 -4.55
C TYR A 155 -18.48 -11.67 -3.94
N GLN A 156 -19.47 -12.15 -3.21
CA GLN A 156 -20.26 -11.37 -2.24
C GLN A 156 -19.95 -11.87 -0.83
N ALA A 157 -20.15 -11.02 0.17
CA ALA A 157 -19.91 -11.41 1.57
C ALA A 157 -21.14 -11.11 2.46
N LYS A 158 -21.41 -12.02 3.40
CA LYS A 158 -22.55 -11.90 4.31
C LYS A 158 -22.27 -11.00 5.51
N LYS A 159 -21.00 -10.82 5.89
CA LYS A 159 -20.59 -10.07 7.09
C LYS A 159 -19.47 -9.14 6.75
N TRP A 160 -19.59 -7.89 7.19
CA TRP A 160 -18.61 -6.84 6.96
C TRP A 160 -18.23 -6.17 8.27
N LYS A 161 -16.95 -5.88 8.47
CA LYS A 161 -16.44 -5.17 9.63
C LYS A 161 -15.31 -4.24 9.22
N PRO A 162 -15.30 -2.99 9.68
CA PRO A 162 -14.15 -2.12 9.46
C PRO A 162 -12.93 -2.70 10.20
N LEU A 163 -11.77 -2.66 9.55
CA LEU A 163 -10.50 -3.10 10.13
C LEU A 163 -9.66 -1.92 10.58
N VAL A 164 -9.40 -0.99 9.68
CA VAL A 164 -8.59 0.21 9.87
C VAL A 164 -8.86 1.20 8.75
N GLU A 165 -8.66 2.48 9.03
CA GLU A 165 -8.47 3.53 8.03
C GLU A 165 -7.06 4.09 8.20
N TYR A 166 -6.38 4.35 7.09
CA TYR A 166 -5.03 4.91 7.07
C TYR A 166 -4.77 5.71 5.80
N PHE A 167 -3.67 6.47 5.78
CA PHE A 167 -3.21 7.23 4.62
C PHE A 167 -1.92 6.62 4.09
N GLY A 168 -1.82 6.43 2.77
CA GLY A 168 -0.66 5.81 2.12
C GLY A 168 0.56 6.72 2.09
N SER A 169 0.38 7.98 1.71
CA SER A 169 1.44 8.98 1.55
C SER A 169 0.99 10.38 1.96
N PRO A 170 0.65 10.61 3.26
CA PRO A 170 -0.02 11.83 3.73
C PRO A 170 0.82 13.10 3.59
N GLY A 171 2.09 13.01 3.20
CA GLY A 171 2.93 14.17 2.93
C GLY A 171 2.51 15.01 1.71
N PHE A 172 1.80 14.38 0.75
CA PHE A 172 1.32 15.05 -0.46
C PHE A 172 0.02 14.45 -1.02
N LEU A 173 -0.34 13.24 -0.66
CA LEU A 173 -1.52 12.53 -1.15
C LEU A 173 -2.58 12.44 -0.05
N GLY A 174 -3.75 13.00 -0.31
CA GLY A 174 -4.90 13.00 0.59
C GLY A 174 -5.79 11.76 0.48
N GLU A 175 -5.33 10.68 -0.16
CA GLU A 175 -6.07 9.43 -0.29
C GLU A 175 -6.15 8.69 1.05
N SER A 176 -7.38 8.48 1.55
CA SER A 176 -7.63 7.57 2.66
C SER A 176 -7.91 6.16 2.15
N MET A 177 -7.35 5.16 2.82
CA MET A 177 -7.58 3.74 2.57
C MET A 177 -8.48 3.17 3.67
N LYS A 178 -9.73 2.84 3.34
CA LYS A 178 -10.70 2.26 4.29
C LYS A 178 -10.76 0.75 4.11
N VAL A 179 -10.25 0.01 5.07
CA VAL A 179 -10.11 -1.45 4.99
C VAL A 179 -11.28 -2.13 5.67
N PHE A 180 -11.92 -3.05 4.97
CA PHE A 180 -12.98 -3.90 5.49
C PHE A 180 -12.56 -5.38 5.49
N VAL A 181 -12.99 -6.09 6.53
CA VAL A 181 -12.98 -7.56 6.58
C VAL A 181 -14.33 -8.05 6.10
N ALA A 182 -14.33 -8.91 5.08
CA ALA A 182 -15.50 -9.53 4.49
C ALA A 182 -15.51 -11.04 4.76
N GLU A 183 -16.55 -11.56 5.41
CA GLU A 183 -16.67 -12.98 5.79
C GLU A 183 -17.96 -13.60 5.26
N GLY A 184 -17.94 -14.92 5.08
CA GLY A 184 -19.10 -15.67 4.56
C GLY A 184 -19.27 -15.43 3.06
N LEU A 185 -18.20 -15.65 2.32
CA LEU A 185 -18.14 -15.47 0.88
C LEU A 185 -19.13 -16.37 0.15
N VAL A 186 -19.77 -15.80 -0.85
CA VAL A 186 -20.66 -16.49 -1.79
C VAL A 186 -20.12 -16.17 -3.18
N ALA A 187 -19.79 -17.21 -3.95
CA ALA A 187 -19.30 -17.03 -5.31
C ALA A 187 -20.41 -16.54 -6.25
N GLY A 188 -20.07 -15.65 -7.14
CA GLY A 188 -20.86 -15.15 -8.25
C GLY A 188 -19.98 -14.99 -9.48
N GLU A 189 -20.42 -14.21 -10.43
CA GLU A 189 -19.69 -13.89 -11.66
C GLU A 189 -18.97 -12.55 -11.50
N ALA A 190 -17.68 -12.51 -11.90
CA ALA A 190 -16.89 -11.29 -11.89
C ALA A 190 -17.20 -10.44 -13.14
N HIS A 191 -17.22 -9.13 -12.98
CA HIS A 191 -17.45 -8.17 -14.06
C HIS A 191 -16.46 -6.98 -13.89
N PRO A 192 -15.12 -7.24 -14.03
CA PRO A 192 -14.14 -6.17 -13.94
C PRO A 192 -14.34 -5.13 -15.04
N GLU A 193 -13.81 -3.94 -14.87
CA GLU A 193 -13.84 -2.89 -15.91
C GLU A 193 -13.06 -3.37 -17.16
N ASP A 194 -13.44 -2.87 -18.36
CA ASP A 194 -12.91 -3.34 -19.66
C ASP A 194 -11.37 -3.21 -19.80
N ASP A 195 -10.75 -2.31 -19.08
CA ASP A 195 -9.30 -2.08 -19.05
C ASP A 195 -8.58 -2.81 -17.91
N GLU A 196 -9.31 -3.55 -17.07
CA GLU A 196 -8.76 -4.31 -15.95
C GLU A 196 -8.50 -5.78 -16.32
N GLN A 197 -7.21 -6.16 -16.27
CA GLN A 197 -6.80 -7.56 -16.35
C GLN A 197 -6.49 -8.07 -14.96
N ILE A 198 -7.51 -8.63 -14.30
CA ILE A 198 -7.42 -9.13 -12.93
C ILE A 198 -7.43 -10.66 -12.94
N GLU A 199 -6.41 -11.26 -12.30
CA GLU A 199 -6.35 -12.68 -11.97
C GLU A 199 -6.43 -12.81 -10.45
N PHE A 200 -7.43 -13.48 -9.90
CA PHE A 200 -7.52 -13.67 -8.46
C PHE A 200 -7.33 -15.12 -8.04
N ARG A 201 -6.90 -15.33 -6.81
CA ARG A 201 -6.77 -16.65 -6.19
C ARG A 201 -6.96 -16.59 -4.67
N LEU A 202 -7.20 -17.75 -4.10
CA LEU A 202 -7.25 -17.94 -2.65
C LEU A 202 -5.88 -18.41 -2.15
N VAL A 203 -5.37 -17.76 -1.11
CA VAL A 203 -4.17 -18.17 -0.37
C VAL A 203 -4.47 -18.21 1.12
N LYS A 204 -3.77 -19.02 1.89
CA LYS A 204 -3.91 -19.00 3.35
C LYS A 204 -3.35 -17.69 3.90
N LEU A 205 -3.94 -17.18 4.98
CA LEU A 205 -3.43 -15.99 5.66
C LEU A 205 -1.96 -16.14 6.05
N SER A 206 -1.57 -17.31 6.57
CA SER A 206 -0.16 -17.61 6.92
C SER A 206 0.77 -17.64 5.70
N GLU A 207 0.27 -18.05 4.53
CA GLU A 207 1.01 -18.03 3.28
C GLU A 207 1.18 -16.60 2.78
N ALA A 208 0.13 -15.78 2.81
CA ALA A 208 0.22 -14.37 2.45
C ALA A 208 1.26 -13.63 3.31
N VAL A 209 1.30 -13.89 4.64
CA VAL A 209 2.35 -13.33 5.51
C VAL A 209 3.75 -13.76 5.04
N LYS A 210 3.96 -15.03 4.71
CA LYS A 210 5.25 -15.50 4.18
C LYS A 210 5.61 -14.86 2.83
N LEU A 211 4.63 -14.63 1.96
CA LEU A 211 4.85 -13.95 0.68
C LEU A 211 5.25 -12.48 0.88
N ILE A 212 4.69 -11.82 1.89
CA ILE A 212 5.08 -10.47 2.33
C ILE A 212 6.53 -10.48 2.83
N GLU A 213 6.86 -11.37 3.77
CA GLU A 213 8.21 -11.49 4.35
C GLU A 213 9.29 -11.76 3.29
N LYS A 214 8.94 -12.48 2.22
CA LYS A 214 9.82 -12.77 1.08
C LYS A 214 9.87 -11.65 0.03
N GLY A 215 9.10 -10.58 0.17
CA GLY A 215 8.99 -9.52 -0.81
C GLY A 215 8.29 -9.92 -2.12
N ALA A 216 7.46 -10.95 -2.10
CA ALA A 216 6.64 -11.36 -3.24
C ALA A 216 5.32 -10.57 -3.31
N ILE A 217 4.80 -10.10 -2.18
CA ILE A 217 3.74 -9.11 -2.06
C ILE A 217 4.38 -7.80 -1.62
N LEU A 218 4.21 -6.74 -2.40
CA LEU A 218 4.87 -5.44 -2.20
C LEU A 218 3.88 -4.28 -2.12
N ASP A 219 2.62 -4.53 -2.40
CA ASP A 219 1.57 -3.52 -2.33
C ASP A 219 1.29 -3.08 -0.90
N GLY A 220 1.38 -1.77 -0.62
CA GLY A 220 1.29 -1.22 0.74
C GLY A 220 -0.06 -1.45 1.42
N LYS A 221 -1.17 -1.37 0.67
CA LYS A 221 -2.51 -1.63 1.22
C LYS A 221 -2.67 -3.09 1.66
N THR A 222 -2.12 -4.01 0.88
CA THR A 222 -2.12 -5.45 1.18
C THR A 222 -1.22 -5.77 2.38
N LEU A 223 0.01 -5.24 2.40
CA LEU A 223 0.94 -5.37 3.52
C LEU A 223 0.28 -4.96 4.84
N THR A 224 -0.26 -3.74 4.88
CA THR A 224 -0.88 -3.16 6.07
C THR A 224 -2.06 -4.00 6.55
N SER A 225 -2.97 -4.37 5.64
CA SER A 225 -4.21 -5.07 5.96
C SER A 225 -3.96 -6.49 6.44
N VAL A 226 -3.13 -7.25 5.73
CA VAL A 226 -2.82 -8.66 6.05
C VAL A 226 -2.06 -8.76 7.36
N LEU A 227 -1.01 -7.96 7.56
CA LEU A 227 -0.20 -8.01 8.79
C LEU A 227 -0.99 -7.56 10.01
N LEU A 228 -1.81 -6.50 9.89
CA LEU A 228 -2.67 -6.03 10.97
C LEU A 228 -3.70 -7.10 11.37
N TYR A 229 -4.34 -7.74 10.38
CA TYR A 229 -5.32 -8.79 10.64
C TYR A 229 -4.67 -10.04 11.26
N ALA A 230 -3.54 -10.50 10.71
CA ALA A 230 -2.78 -11.62 11.27
C ALA A 230 -2.38 -11.37 12.73
N ARG A 231 -1.95 -10.14 13.06
CA ARG A 231 -1.64 -9.73 14.44
C ARG A 231 -2.86 -9.77 15.36
N LYS A 232 -4.04 -9.32 14.87
CA LYS A 232 -5.30 -9.37 15.64
C LYS A 232 -5.75 -10.81 15.92
N VAL A 233 -5.60 -11.71 14.93
CA VAL A 233 -5.94 -13.15 15.11
C VAL A 233 -4.99 -13.80 16.11
N ALA A 234 -3.69 -13.59 15.99
CA ALA A 234 -2.70 -14.13 16.92
C ALA A 234 -2.88 -13.62 18.36
N GLY A 235 -3.33 -12.38 18.53
CA GLY A 235 -3.54 -11.77 19.86
C GLY A 235 -4.80 -12.23 20.59
N LYS A 236 -5.77 -12.84 19.92
CA LYS A 236 -7.00 -13.37 20.53
C LYS A 236 -6.80 -14.72 21.23
N HIS A 237 -5.61 -15.30 21.10
CA HIS A 237 -5.29 -16.65 21.62
C HIS A 237 -4.21 -16.62 22.71
N LYS A 238 -3.89 -15.46 23.24
CA LYS A 238 -3.15 -15.22 24.49
C LYS A 238 -4.10 -14.75 25.58
#